data_7d5746fa1fd0c74e587571f7aff3f7be
#
_entry.id   7d5746fa1fd0c74e587571f7aff3f7be
#
_cell.length_a   1.000
_cell.length_b   1.000
_cell.length_c   1.000
_cell.angle_alpha   90.00
_cell.angle_beta   90.00
_cell.angle_gamma   90.00
#
_symmetry.space_group_name_H-M   'P 1'
#
loop_
_entity.id
_entity.type
_entity.pdbx_description
1 polymer ?
#
loop_
_entity_poly.entity_id
_entity_poly.type
_entity_poly.pdbx_seq_one_letter_code
_entity_poly.pdbx_strand_id
1 'polypeptide(L)'
;MANFLTYAVILLGLIVLIGFVNEKMTKLTYEISLMLFSVVAGAVLAIVFALVKNQTVRELIDTIRVFNLEEFLMNGVLCFMLFAGSFRMRLSDFKRLARPIGVLAFLCTFLGAVFYGGLFYLASRIFNLPFSLPMCLMFGSIVAPTDPIAATSILNKFGLPKDISFVLEGESLLNDGVGVALFVCFSNMVKAQKQAGEGFFVVLFREILGAVLIGVAVTAICYLIFKFTKDCRRRIFISLFMVALAYGLCEFFDCSGCIASVVCGALFATFRGNEEVKHGKMELEDFDSFWETIDNLLNSILYVILGLSFIRILQMPRVILLSVVAILCNTLGRAGSVFSSTFLMGKLPDNYNKPDFTLLFTWGGLKGGLCIALAMSTFSMLTNEEYHIILGCTYAIVFFTTIIQGLTVKKVYEGITKRMNSKATG
;
A
#
# COMPACT_ATOMS: atom_id res chain seq x y z
N MET A 1 -22.69 -17.09 -12.82
CA MET A 1 -21.28 -16.70 -12.93
C MET A 1 -21.21 -15.34 -13.60
N ALA A 2 -20.87 -14.30 -12.87
CA ALA A 2 -20.55 -13.02 -13.51
C ALA A 2 -19.26 -13.24 -14.32
N ASN A 3 -19.30 -12.96 -15.61
CA ASN A 3 -18.14 -13.14 -16.47
C ASN A 3 -17.09 -12.11 -16.11
N PHE A 4 -15.81 -12.47 -16.10
CA PHE A 4 -14.67 -11.56 -15.94
C PHE A 4 -14.84 -10.26 -16.75
N LEU A 5 -15.39 -10.38 -17.97
CA LEU A 5 -15.68 -9.24 -18.82
C LEU A 5 -16.68 -8.26 -18.20
N THR A 6 -17.70 -8.73 -17.48
CA THR A 6 -18.69 -7.86 -16.81
C THR A 6 -18.02 -7.03 -15.70
N TYR A 7 -17.15 -7.64 -14.90
CA TYR A 7 -16.36 -6.90 -13.89
C TYR A 7 -15.45 -5.86 -14.54
N ALA A 8 -14.74 -6.26 -15.60
CA ALA A 8 -13.83 -5.35 -16.30
C ALA A 8 -14.58 -4.14 -16.90
N VAL A 9 -15.75 -4.35 -17.53
CA VAL A 9 -16.57 -3.26 -18.09
C VAL A 9 -17.05 -2.31 -17.00
N ILE A 10 -17.53 -2.83 -15.86
CA ILE A 10 -18.02 -1.99 -14.76
C ILE A 10 -16.87 -1.17 -14.15
N LEU A 11 -15.76 -1.81 -13.82
CA LEU A 11 -14.62 -1.15 -13.17
C LEU A 11 -13.98 -0.10 -14.10
N LEU A 12 -13.69 -0.47 -15.34
CA LEU A 12 -13.13 0.46 -16.32
C LEU A 12 -14.11 1.59 -16.65
N GLY A 13 -15.42 1.30 -16.76
CA GLY A 13 -16.44 2.30 -16.98
C GLY A 13 -16.51 3.32 -15.84
N LEU A 14 -16.43 2.86 -14.59
CA LEU A 14 -16.37 3.75 -13.42
C LEU A 14 -15.09 4.59 -13.40
N ILE A 15 -13.93 3.99 -13.68
CA ILE A 15 -12.64 4.70 -13.74
C ILE A 15 -12.73 5.84 -14.77
N VAL A 16 -13.20 5.55 -15.98
CA VAL A 16 -13.33 6.54 -17.07
C VAL A 16 -14.33 7.64 -16.70
N LEU A 17 -15.49 7.27 -16.18
CA LEU A 17 -16.53 8.23 -15.77
C LEU A 17 -16.04 9.15 -14.66
N ILE A 18 -15.43 8.58 -13.61
CA ILE A 18 -14.90 9.34 -12.48
C ILE A 18 -13.76 10.25 -12.94
N GLY A 19 -12.86 9.75 -13.77
CA GLY A 19 -11.76 10.54 -14.33
C GLY A 19 -12.29 11.75 -15.12
N PHE A 20 -13.29 11.53 -15.99
CA PHE A 20 -13.93 12.61 -16.75
C PHE A 20 -14.60 13.65 -15.84
N VAL A 21 -15.39 13.20 -14.84
CA VAL A 21 -16.05 14.10 -13.88
C VAL A 21 -15.02 14.89 -13.08
N ASN A 22 -13.95 14.25 -12.62
CA ASN A 22 -12.89 14.93 -11.88
C ASN A 22 -12.20 16.02 -12.70
N GLU A 23 -11.85 15.73 -13.95
CA GLU A 23 -11.20 16.69 -14.84
C GLU A 23 -12.05 17.94 -15.07
N LYS A 24 -13.37 17.77 -15.23
CA LYS A 24 -14.29 18.86 -15.54
C LYS A 24 -14.80 19.64 -14.32
N MET A 25 -14.95 18.98 -13.16
CA MET A 25 -15.69 19.57 -12.04
C MET A 25 -14.83 19.83 -10.81
N THR A 26 -14.01 18.87 -10.35
CA THR A 26 -13.41 18.95 -9.00
C THR A 26 -11.92 19.20 -8.99
N LYS A 27 -11.20 18.78 -10.02
CA LYS A 27 -9.73 18.93 -10.13
C LYS A 27 -8.95 18.39 -8.91
N LEU A 28 -9.52 17.41 -8.23
CA LEU A 28 -8.87 16.70 -7.13
C LEU A 28 -7.69 15.87 -7.67
N THR A 29 -6.82 15.39 -6.79
CA THR A 29 -5.87 14.34 -7.20
C THR A 29 -6.64 13.11 -7.64
N TYR A 30 -6.08 12.43 -8.65
CA TYR A 30 -6.80 11.35 -9.34
C TYR A 30 -7.22 10.23 -8.37
N GLU A 31 -6.34 9.81 -7.49
CA GLU A 31 -6.55 8.76 -6.49
C GLU A 31 -7.67 9.12 -5.49
N ILE A 32 -7.63 10.34 -4.96
CA ILE A 32 -8.67 10.84 -4.04
C ILE A 32 -10.01 10.91 -4.76
N SER A 33 -10.04 11.36 -6.01
CA SER A 33 -11.28 11.43 -6.78
C SER A 33 -11.86 10.04 -7.04
N LEU A 34 -11.03 9.07 -7.43
CA LEU A 34 -11.46 7.69 -7.62
C LEU A 34 -12.10 7.13 -6.36
N MET A 35 -11.44 7.25 -5.22
CA MET A 35 -11.97 6.75 -3.96
C MET A 35 -13.26 7.45 -3.54
N LEU A 36 -13.28 8.79 -3.54
CA LEU A 36 -14.43 9.59 -3.10
C LEU A 36 -15.68 9.34 -3.95
N PHE A 37 -15.53 9.41 -5.27
CA PHE A 37 -16.67 9.19 -6.17
C PHE A 37 -17.13 7.74 -6.21
N SER A 38 -16.22 6.78 -5.98
CA SER A 38 -16.60 5.37 -5.85
C SER A 38 -17.39 5.10 -4.58
N VAL A 39 -17.08 5.78 -3.47
CA VAL A 39 -17.93 5.74 -2.26
C VAL A 39 -19.32 6.27 -2.55
N VAL A 40 -19.43 7.41 -3.27
CA VAL A 40 -20.73 7.97 -3.68
C VAL A 40 -21.47 7.01 -4.62
N ALA A 41 -20.79 6.46 -5.62
CA ALA A 41 -21.37 5.48 -6.54
C ALA A 41 -21.88 4.24 -5.81
N GLY A 42 -21.11 3.72 -4.88
CA GLY A 42 -21.50 2.60 -4.05
C GLY A 42 -22.72 2.94 -3.16
N ALA A 43 -22.79 4.17 -2.57
CA ALA A 43 -23.97 4.61 -1.80
C ALA A 43 -25.22 4.65 -2.70
N VAL A 44 -25.09 5.20 -3.91
CA VAL A 44 -26.18 5.21 -4.89
C VAL A 44 -26.59 3.78 -5.25
N LEU A 45 -25.64 2.89 -5.52
CA LEU A 45 -25.94 1.49 -5.81
C LEU A 45 -26.64 0.79 -4.64
N ALA A 46 -26.27 1.08 -3.39
CA ALA A 46 -26.95 0.52 -2.22
C ALA A 46 -28.39 1.01 -2.09
N ILE A 47 -28.64 2.29 -2.36
CA ILE A 47 -30.00 2.86 -2.37
C ILE A 47 -30.81 2.25 -3.52
N VAL A 48 -30.26 2.16 -4.72
CA VAL A 48 -30.91 1.53 -5.88
C VAL A 48 -31.26 0.08 -5.57
N PHE A 49 -30.35 -0.68 -4.96
CA PHE A 49 -30.60 -2.06 -4.54
C PHE A 49 -31.74 -2.18 -3.54
N ALA A 50 -31.88 -1.24 -2.62
CA ALA A 50 -32.96 -1.23 -1.64
C ALA A 50 -34.33 -0.88 -2.27
N LEU A 51 -34.34 0.01 -3.26
CA LEU A 51 -35.57 0.51 -3.88
C LEU A 51 -36.05 -0.33 -5.08
N VAL A 52 -35.11 -0.86 -5.88
CA VAL A 52 -35.43 -1.59 -7.12
C VAL A 52 -35.61 -3.07 -6.84
N LYS A 53 -36.81 -3.57 -7.17
CA LYS A 53 -37.15 -5.01 -7.04
C LYS A 53 -36.80 -5.84 -8.29
N ASN A 54 -36.20 -5.22 -9.32
CA ASN A 54 -35.84 -5.91 -10.56
C ASN A 54 -34.68 -6.87 -10.32
N GLN A 55 -34.87 -8.12 -10.69
CA GLN A 55 -33.91 -9.21 -10.45
C GLN A 55 -32.60 -9.01 -11.21
N THR A 56 -32.63 -8.52 -12.46
CA THR A 56 -31.43 -8.25 -13.27
C THR A 56 -30.54 -7.18 -12.65
N VAL A 57 -31.13 -6.11 -12.10
CA VAL A 57 -30.40 -5.03 -11.42
C VAL A 57 -29.76 -5.55 -10.12
N ARG A 58 -30.49 -6.41 -9.39
CA ARG A 58 -29.95 -7.07 -8.18
C ARG A 58 -28.78 -7.97 -8.49
N GLU A 59 -28.88 -8.81 -9.51
CA GLU A 59 -27.78 -9.68 -9.95
C GLU A 59 -26.54 -8.89 -10.36
N LEU A 60 -26.70 -7.75 -11.04
CA LEU A 60 -25.59 -6.87 -11.41
C LEU A 60 -24.90 -6.28 -10.17
N ILE A 61 -25.67 -5.80 -9.20
CA ILE A 61 -25.14 -5.22 -7.96
C ILE A 61 -24.48 -6.30 -7.09
N ASP A 62 -25.08 -7.48 -7.02
CA ASP A 62 -24.50 -8.63 -6.32
C ASP A 62 -23.19 -9.09 -6.98
N THR A 63 -23.09 -9.01 -8.30
CA THR A 63 -21.83 -9.20 -9.03
C THR A 63 -20.72 -8.30 -8.48
N ILE A 64 -20.96 -7.02 -8.35
CA ILE A 64 -19.97 -6.05 -7.80
C ILE A 64 -19.63 -6.37 -6.34
N ARG A 65 -20.61 -6.83 -5.55
CA ARG A 65 -20.43 -7.18 -4.13
C ARG A 65 -19.61 -8.46 -3.91
N VAL A 66 -19.65 -9.39 -4.84
CA VAL A 66 -18.98 -10.70 -4.75
C VAL A 66 -17.53 -10.64 -5.23
N PHE A 67 -17.07 -9.49 -5.75
CA PHE A 67 -15.67 -9.35 -6.17
C PHE A 67 -14.71 -9.62 -5.00
N ASN A 68 -13.87 -10.63 -5.16
CA ASN A 68 -12.88 -11.01 -4.16
C ASN A 68 -11.61 -10.16 -4.34
N LEU A 69 -11.59 -9.01 -3.64
CA LEU A 69 -10.45 -8.08 -3.67
C LEU A 69 -9.18 -8.74 -3.13
N GLU A 70 -9.29 -9.57 -2.09
CA GLU A 70 -8.17 -10.29 -1.51
C GLU A 70 -7.49 -11.17 -2.55
N GLU A 71 -8.25 -12.05 -3.18
CA GLU A 71 -7.76 -12.97 -4.21
C GLU A 71 -7.15 -12.21 -5.39
N PHE A 72 -7.79 -11.12 -5.83
CA PHE A 72 -7.30 -10.27 -6.91
C PHE A 72 -5.93 -9.65 -6.57
N LEU A 73 -5.77 -9.10 -5.37
CA LEU A 73 -4.52 -8.45 -4.96
C LEU A 73 -3.43 -9.44 -4.59
N MET A 74 -3.76 -10.42 -3.74
CA MET A 74 -2.76 -11.32 -3.18
C MET A 74 -2.27 -12.35 -4.20
N ASN A 75 -3.10 -12.76 -5.18
CA ASN A 75 -2.70 -13.72 -6.20
C ASN A 75 -1.85 -13.12 -7.34
N GLY A 76 -1.01 -12.15 -7.01
CA GLY A 76 0.07 -11.67 -7.87
C GLY A 76 -0.08 -10.24 -8.39
N VAL A 77 -1.29 -9.63 -8.42
CA VAL A 77 -1.47 -8.25 -8.91
C VAL A 77 -0.63 -7.25 -8.10
N LEU A 78 -0.60 -7.40 -6.79
CA LEU A 78 0.23 -6.61 -5.88
C LEU A 78 1.71 -6.66 -6.27
N CYS A 79 2.22 -7.82 -6.68
CA CYS A 79 3.62 -7.97 -7.09
C CYS A 79 3.96 -7.16 -8.34
N PHE A 80 3.03 -7.07 -9.30
CA PHE A 80 3.21 -6.22 -10.49
C PHE A 80 3.20 -4.73 -10.14
N MET A 81 2.33 -4.29 -9.22
CA MET A 81 2.31 -2.91 -8.71
C MET A 81 3.62 -2.55 -8.01
N LEU A 82 4.11 -3.43 -7.13
CA LEU A 82 5.35 -3.23 -6.40
C LEU A 82 6.57 -3.22 -7.32
N PHE A 83 6.60 -4.09 -8.33
CA PHE A 83 7.64 -4.06 -9.37
C PHE A 83 7.61 -2.73 -10.13
N ALA A 84 6.45 -2.30 -10.61
CA ALA A 84 6.29 -1.06 -11.36
C ALA A 84 6.74 0.17 -10.55
N GLY A 85 6.38 0.23 -9.27
CA GLY A 85 6.83 1.28 -8.35
C GLY A 85 8.35 1.27 -8.14
N SER A 86 8.94 0.10 -7.84
CA SER A 86 10.38 -0.05 -7.57
C SER A 86 11.24 0.18 -8.81
N PHE A 87 10.72 -0.15 -9.97
CA PHE A 87 11.39 0.06 -11.24
C PHE A 87 11.65 1.53 -11.57
N ARG A 88 10.83 2.47 -11.08
CA ARG A 88 11.01 3.92 -11.27
C ARG A 88 12.11 4.52 -10.40
N MET A 89 12.54 3.83 -9.35
CA MET A 89 13.51 4.34 -8.38
C MET A 89 14.92 4.28 -8.95
N ARG A 90 15.65 5.41 -8.92
CA ARG A 90 17.06 5.43 -9.30
C ARG A 90 17.92 4.90 -8.16
N LEU A 91 18.73 3.88 -8.44
CA LEU A 91 19.60 3.28 -7.43
C LEU A 91 20.62 4.26 -6.84
N SER A 92 21.08 5.26 -7.61
CA SER A 92 21.97 6.31 -7.12
C SER A 92 21.34 7.08 -5.95
N ASP A 93 20.08 7.48 -6.08
CA ASP A 93 19.34 8.21 -5.07
C ASP A 93 18.97 7.28 -3.90
N PHE A 94 18.64 6.02 -4.20
CA PHE A 94 18.43 5.01 -3.18
C PHE A 94 19.67 4.77 -2.32
N LYS A 95 20.87 4.64 -2.91
CA LYS A 95 22.12 4.49 -2.14
C LYS A 95 22.39 5.67 -1.22
N ARG A 96 22.15 6.89 -1.70
CA ARG A 96 22.34 8.13 -0.94
C ARG A 96 21.35 8.24 0.23
N LEU A 97 20.12 7.84 0.05
CA LEU A 97 19.03 7.91 1.01
C LEU A 97 18.68 6.55 1.64
N ALA A 98 19.52 5.52 1.44
CA ALA A 98 19.28 4.15 1.90
C ALA A 98 19.03 4.06 3.40
N ARG A 99 19.77 4.86 4.20
CA ARG A 99 19.62 4.82 5.66
C ARG A 99 18.24 5.35 6.11
N PRO A 100 17.78 6.56 5.75
CA PRO A 100 16.44 7.00 6.12
C PRO A 100 15.34 6.10 5.54
N ILE A 101 15.45 5.67 4.27
CA ILE A 101 14.48 4.75 3.65
C ILE A 101 14.45 3.42 4.41
N GLY A 102 15.60 2.79 4.65
CA GLY A 102 15.67 1.51 5.35
C GLY A 102 15.14 1.58 6.78
N VAL A 103 15.51 2.64 7.54
CA VAL A 103 15.00 2.83 8.91
C VAL A 103 13.49 3.01 8.92
N LEU A 104 12.92 3.78 7.98
CA LEU A 104 11.47 3.94 7.88
C LEU A 104 10.77 2.67 7.41
N ALA A 105 11.28 2.03 6.38
CA ALA A 105 10.65 0.85 5.81
C ALA A 105 10.67 -0.36 6.75
N PHE A 106 11.75 -0.58 7.48
CA PHE A 106 11.88 -1.76 8.36
C PHE A 106 11.52 -1.42 9.82
N LEU A 107 12.28 -0.52 10.44
CA LEU A 107 12.10 -0.24 11.87
C LEU A 107 10.79 0.51 12.15
N CYS A 108 10.49 1.57 11.37
CA CYS A 108 9.28 2.35 11.60
C CYS A 108 8.02 1.51 11.32
N THR A 109 8.04 0.62 10.31
CA THR A 109 6.92 -0.28 10.04
C THR A 109 6.75 -1.31 11.15
N PHE A 110 7.83 -1.90 11.65
CA PHE A 110 7.78 -2.80 12.79
C PHE A 110 7.27 -2.10 14.06
N LEU A 111 7.85 -0.93 14.40
CA LEU A 111 7.39 -0.15 15.55
C LEU A 111 5.94 0.33 15.37
N GLY A 112 5.54 0.68 14.15
CA GLY A 112 4.17 1.04 13.81
C GLY A 112 3.19 -0.08 14.12
N ALA A 113 3.51 -1.30 13.70
CA ALA A 113 2.71 -2.49 14.01
C ALA A 113 2.62 -2.74 15.51
N VAL A 114 3.73 -2.62 16.24
CA VAL A 114 3.79 -2.83 17.70
C VAL A 114 3.04 -1.71 18.45
N PHE A 115 3.25 -0.44 18.11
CA PHE A 115 2.59 0.68 18.79
C PHE A 115 1.08 0.68 18.53
N TYR A 116 0.67 0.50 17.26
CA TYR A 116 -0.76 0.36 16.96
C TYR A 116 -1.36 -0.84 17.68
N GLY A 117 -0.75 -2.02 17.55
CA GLY A 117 -1.22 -3.24 18.19
C GLY A 117 -1.32 -3.11 19.72
N GLY A 118 -0.31 -2.48 20.35
CA GLY A 118 -0.31 -2.21 21.78
C GLY A 118 -1.42 -1.23 22.21
N LEU A 119 -1.56 -0.11 21.49
CA LEU A 119 -2.62 0.87 21.76
C LEU A 119 -4.00 0.28 21.54
N PHE A 120 -4.20 -0.48 20.45
CA PHE A 120 -5.47 -1.13 20.18
C PHE A 120 -5.78 -2.24 21.20
N TYR A 121 -4.75 -2.97 21.67
CA TYR A 121 -4.91 -3.94 22.76
C TYR A 121 -5.39 -3.29 24.06
N LEU A 122 -4.79 -2.15 24.46
CA LEU A 122 -5.24 -1.38 25.61
C LEU A 122 -6.70 -0.91 25.43
N ALA A 123 -7.02 -0.36 24.26
CA ALA A 123 -8.39 0.04 23.96
C ALA A 123 -9.35 -1.15 23.99
N SER A 124 -8.97 -2.31 23.47
CA SER A 124 -9.80 -3.52 23.48
C SER A 124 -10.16 -3.97 24.90
N ARG A 125 -9.26 -3.77 25.88
CA ARG A 125 -9.53 -4.05 27.30
C ARG A 125 -10.54 -3.08 27.90
N ILE A 126 -10.47 -1.79 27.51
CA ILE A 126 -11.44 -0.77 27.98
C ILE A 126 -12.84 -1.08 27.45
N PHE A 127 -12.95 -1.54 26.21
CA PHE A 127 -14.24 -1.88 25.55
C PHE A 127 -14.68 -3.34 25.76
N ASN A 128 -13.97 -4.11 26.60
CA ASN A 128 -14.23 -5.54 26.87
C ASN A 128 -14.35 -6.39 25.60
N LEU A 129 -13.44 -6.14 24.63
CA LEU A 129 -13.39 -6.92 23.40
C LEU A 129 -12.50 -8.16 23.57
N PRO A 130 -12.82 -9.30 22.94
CA PRO A 130 -12.09 -10.56 23.10
C PRO A 130 -10.78 -10.62 22.30
N PHE A 131 -10.09 -9.51 22.08
CA PHE A 131 -8.85 -9.49 21.31
C PHE A 131 -7.65 -9.90 22.14
N SER A 132 -6.89 -10.88 21.66
CA SER A 132 -5.59 -11.25 22.22
C SER A 132 -4.50 -10.29 21.73
N LEU A 133 -3.36 -10.22 22.45
CA LEU A 133 -2.24 -9.38 22.02
C LEU A 133 -1.69 -9.76 20.64
N PRO A 134 -1.48 -11.05 20.29
CA PRO A 134 -1.09 -11.41 18.92
C PRO A 134 -2.08 -10.97 17.84
N MET A 135 -3.39 -11.02 18.11
CA MET A 135 -4.40 -10.50 17.17
C MET A 135 -4.29 -8.99 16.99
N CYS A 136 -4.05 -8.24 18.07
CA CYS A 136 -3.84 -6.80 17.97
C CYS A 136 -2.54 -6.44 17.25
N LEU A 137 -1.46 -7.22 17.43
CA LEU A 137 -0.21 -7.05 16.70
C LEU A 137 -0.38 -7.40 15.21
N MET A 138 -1.12 -8.47 14.90
CA MET A 138 -1.52 -8.80 13.53
C MET A 138 -2.31 -7.64 12.90
N PHE A 139 -3.27 -7.08 13.61
CA PHE A 139 -3.99 -5.90 13.14
C PHE A 139 -3.06 -4.69 12.95
N GLY A 140 -2.09 -4.50 13.85
CA GLY A 140 -1.05 -3.48 13.69
C GLY A 140 -0.24 -3.66 12.41
N SER A 141 0.13 -4.89 12.04
CA SER A 141 0.85 -5.17 10.79
C SER A 141 0.00 -4.93 9.53
N ILE A 142 -1.32 -5.14 9.61
CA ILE A 142 -2.26 -4.83 8.53
C ILE A 142 -2.25 -3.33 8.20
N VAL A 143 -2.24 -2.47 9.22
CA VAL A 143 -2.32 -1.01 9.04
C VAL A 143 -0.95 -0.31 9.07
N ALA A 144 0.15 -1.02 9.27
CA ALA A 144 1.49 -0.44 9.25
C ALA A 144 1.92 0.06 7.88
N PRO A 145 1.73 -0.67 6.75
CA PRO A 145 2.11 -0.21 5.42
C PRO A 145 1.48 1.14 5.05
N THR A 146 2.15 1.92 4.21
CA THR A 146 1.67 3.24 3.77
C THR A 146 1.73 3.36 2.26
N ASP A 147 0.78 4.05 1.66
CA ASP A 147 0.73 4.39 0.25
C ASP A 147 0.92 5.92 0.08
N PRO A 148 2.08 6.39 -0.38
CA PRO A 148 2.35 7.81 -0.48
C PRO A 148 1.86 8.43 -1.80
N ILE A 149 1.38 7.65 -2.78
CA ILE A 149 1.10 8.13 -4.14
C ILE A 149 0.24 9.41 -4.12
N ALA A 150 -0.88 9.37 -3.40
CA ALA A 150 -1.76 10.54 -3.31
C ALA A 150 -1.11 11.71 -2.56
N ALA A 151 -0.31 11.46 -1.51
CA ALA A 151 0.38 12.50 -0.75
C ALA A 151 1.50 13.15 -1.58
N THR A 152 2.37 12.36 -2.21
CA THR A 152 3.47 12.87 -3.03
C THR A 152 2.97 13.60 -4.27
N SER A 153 1.91 13.11 -4.92
CA SER A 153 1.24 13.79 -6.04
C SER A 153 0.76 15.20 -5.69
N ILE A 154 0.25 15.38 -4.47
CA ILE A 154 -0.14 16.70 -3.96
C ILE A 154 1.10 17.53 -3.61
N LEU A 155 1.95 17.02 -2.74
CA LEU A 155 3.06 17.77 -2.15
C LEU A 155 4.09 18.21 -3.19
N ASN A 156 4.35 17.42 -4.22
CA ASN A 156 5.25 17.77 -5.33
C ASN A 156 4.78 19.03 -6.08
N LYS A 157 3.45 19.23 -6.23
CA LYS A 157 2.89 20.45 -6.82
C LYS A 157 3.14 21.70 -5.97
N PHE A 158 3.42 21.53 -4.68
CA PHE A 158 3.69 22.63 -3.74
C PHE A 158 5.17 22.75 -3.34
N GLY A 159 6.07 22.13 -4.11
CA GLY A 159 7.51 22.26 -3.95
C GLY A 159 8.10 21.40 -2.84
N LEU A 160 7.57 20.18 -2.62
CA LEU A 160 8.20 19.21 -1.74
C LEU A 160 9.65 18.95 -2.20
N PRO A 161 10.65 19.00 -1.29
CA PRO A 161 12.02 18.66 -1.65
C PRO A 161 12.11 17.25 -2.25
N LYS A 162 12.93 17.10 -3.29
CA LYS A 162 13.07 15.83 -4.02
C LYS A 162 13.52 14.67 -3.13
N ASP A 163 14.40 14.95 -2.17
CA ASP A 163 14.89 13.93 -1.25
C ASP A 163 13.79 13.43 -0.32
N ILE A 164 12.91 14.32 0.16
CA ILE A 164 11.76 13.96 0.99
C ILE A 164 10.73 13.14 0.18
N SER A 165 10.41 13.58 -1.07
CA SER A 165 9.54 12.80 -1.97
C SER A 165 10.09 11.40 -2.19
N PHE A 166 11.38 11.30 -2.50
CA PHE A 166 12.05 10.02 -2.74
C PHE A 166 12.07 9.12 -1.49
N VAL A 167 12.24 9.70 -0.29
CA VAL A 167 12.20 8.93 0.96
C VAL A 167 10.79 8.43 1.25
N LEU A 168 9.73 9.25 1.00
CA LEU A 168 8.34 8.82 1.16
C LEU A 168 7.99 7.68 0.22
N GLU A 169 8.38 7.79 -1.06
CA GLU A 169 8.14 6.76 -2.07
C GLU A 169 8.92 5.48 -1.76
N GLY A 170 10.20 5.61 -1.40
CA GLY A 170 11.05 4.48 -1.05
C GLY A 170 10.66 3.77 0.24
N GLU A 171 10.20 4.53 1.24
CA GLU A 171 9.61 3.94 2.45
C GLU A 171 8.44 3.04 2.09
N SER A 172 7.47 3.60 1.39
CA SER A 172 6.23 2.90 1.07
C SER A 172 6.47 1.62 0.26
N LEU A 173 7.31 1.73 -0.75
CA LEU A 173 7.61 0.59 -1.60
C LEU A 173 8.15 -0.63 -0.83
N LEU A 174 9.04 -0.37 0.14
CA LEU A 174 9.63 -1.43 0.95
C LEU A 174 8.73 -1.84 2.12
N ASN A 175 7.99 -0.90 2.71
CA ASN A 175 7.16 -1.19 3.88
C ASN A 175 5.95 -2.08 3.55
N ASP A 176 5.47 -2.09 2.31
CA ASP A 176 4.43 -3.02 1.87
C ASP A 176 4.90 -4.48 2.01
N GLY A 177 6.11 -4.77 1.51
CA GLY A 177 6.71 -6.10 1.69
C GLY A 177 6.99 -6.46 3.15
N VAL A 178 7.50 -5.50 3.94
CA VAL A 178 7.74 -5.69 5.37
C VAL A 178 6.44 -5.90 6.12
N GLY A 179 5.38 -5.15 5.78
CA GLY A 179 4.05 -5.30 6.37
C GLY A 179 3.45 -6.67 6.14
N VAL A 180 3.57 -7.19 4.90
CA VAL A 180 3.15 -8.57 4.58
C VAL A 180 3.93 -9.59 5.40
N ALA A 181 5.27 -9.47 5.48
CA ALA A 181 6.08 -10.38 6.28
C ALA A 181 5.71 -10.36 7.77
N LEU A 182 5.50 -9.16 8.35
CA LEU A 182 5.02 -9.02 9.73
C LEU A 182 3.63 -9.62 9.92
N PHE A 183 2.74 -9.41 8.95
CA PHE A 183 1.40 -10.00 8.97
C PHE A 183 1.47 -11.52 9.00
N VAL A 184 2.28 -12.16 8.16
CA VAL A 184 2.50 -13.62 8.17
C VAL A 184 3.02 -14.08 9.53
N CYS A 185 4.03 -13.38 10.08
CA CYS A 185 4.60 -13.70 11.38
C CYS A 185 3.56 -13.63 12.52
N PHE A 186 2.80 -12.53 12.61
CA PHE A 186 1.79 -12.37 13.66
C PHE A 186 0.57 -13.28 13.44
N SER A 187 0.18 -13.56 12.20
CA SER A 187 -0.85 -14.54 11.86
C SER A 187 -0.47 -15.94 12.35
N ASN A 188 0.79 -16.32 12.17
CA ASN A 188 1.30 -17.59 12.69
C ASN A 188 1.27 -17.63 14.22
N MET A 189 1.54 -16.52 14.91
CA MET A 189 1.37 -16.43 16.37
C MET A 189 -0.09 -16.58 16.81
N VAL A 190 -1.05 -16.02 16.06
CA VAL A 190 -2.48 -16.21 16.30
C VAL A 190 -2.87 -17.68 16.11
N LYS A 191 -2.37 -18.33 15.06
CA LYS A 191 -2.58 -19.77 14.80
C LYS A 191 -1.89 -20.65 15.86
N ALA A 192 -0.67 -20.30 16.26
CA ALA A 192 0.11 -21.04 17.25
C ALA A 192 -0.50 -21.05 18.67
N GLN A 193 -1.38 -20.09 19.00
CA GLN A 193 -2.21 -20.18 20.19
C GLN A 193 -3.13 -21.42 20.16
N LYS A 194 -3.36 -21.99 18.97
CA LYS A 194 -4.19 -23.19 18.74
C LYS A 194 -3.34 -24.43 18.44
N GLN A 195 -2.10 -24.28 17.94
CA GLN A 195 -1.15 -25.36 17.58
C GLN A 195 0.29 -24.87 17.64
N ALA A 196 1.26 -25.75 17.95
CA ALA A 196 2.69 -25.41 17.96
C ALA A 196 3.16 -24.93 16.57
N GLY A 197 3.74 -23.73 16.50
CA GLY A 197 4.20 -23.10 15.25
C GLY A 197 5.69 -22.79 15.26
N GLU A 198 6.23 -22.41 14.10
CA GLU A 198 7.61 -21.94 13.96
C GLU A 198 7.86 -20.63 14.73
N GLY A 199 9.11 -20.41 15.16
CA GLY A 199 9.48 -19.20 15.88
C GLY A 199 9.39 -17.94 14.99
N PHE A 200 8.91 -16.83 15.57
CA PHE A 200 8.72 -15.54 14.89
C PHE A 200 9.93 -15.12 14.03
N PHE A 201 11.13 -15.16 14.58
CA PHE A 201 12.33 -14.75 13.86
C PHE A 201 12.68 -15.68 12.69
N VAL A 202 12.43 -16.98 12.81
CA VAL A 202 12.68 -17.96 11.74
C VAL A 202 11.79 -17.66 10.55
N VAL A 203 10.50 -17.44 10.78
CA VAL A 203 9.53 -17.06 9.74
C VAL A 203 9.93 -15.73 9.10
N LEU A 204 10.24 -14.71 9.91
CA LEU A 204 10.61 -13.39 9.40
C LEU A 204 11.87 -13.43 8.53
N PHE A 205 12.90 -14.17 8.96
CA PHE A 205 14.12 -14.33 8.17
C PHE A 205 13.86 -15.09 6.87
N ARG A 206 13.08 -16.17 6.90
CA ARG A 206 12.70 -16.89 5.68
C ARG A 206 11.96 -16.00 4.70
N GLU A 207 10.94 -15.28 5.16
CA GLU A 207 10.14 -14.35 4.35
C GLU A 207 10.97 -13.27 3.66
N ILE A 208 11.92 -12.66 4.39
CA ILE A 208 12.72 -11.55 3.86
C ILE A 208 13.93 -12.05 3.07
N LEU A 209 14.80 -12.89 3.68
CA LEU A 209 16.04 -13.32 3.03
C LEU A 209 15.77 -14.24 1.84
N GLY A 210 14.80 -15.16 1.96
CA GLY A 210 14.42 -16.04 0.86
C GLY A 210 13.91 -15.21 -0.33
N ALA A 211 13.06 -14.23 -0.09
CA ALA A 211 12.55 -13.34 -1.13
C ALA A 211 13.65 -12.52 -1.80
N VAL A 212 14.61 -11.98 -1.03
CA VAL A 212 15.75 -11.23 -1.57
C VAL A 212 16.61 -12.13 -2.46
N LEU A 213 16.94 -13.34 -2.01
CA LEU A 213 17.76 -14.29 -2.78
C LEU A 213 17.06 -14.70 -4.09
N ILE A 214 15.77 -15.03 -4.02
CA ILE A 214 14.95 -15.36 -5.20
C ILE A 214 14.89 -14.17 -6.16
N GLY A 215 14.60 -12.98 -5.64
CA GLY A 215 14.52 -11.75 -6.46
C GLY A 215 15.84 -11.45 -7.18
N VAL A 216 16.98 -11.56 -6.49
CA VAL A 216 18.33 -11.40 -7.08
C VAL A 216 18.58 -12.44 -8.18
N ALA A 217 18.34 -13.73 -7.88
CA ALA A 217 18.59 -14.82 -8.83
C ALA A 217 17.71 -14.70 -10.09
N VAL A 218 16.42 -14.47 -9.92
CA VAL A 218 15.47 -14.30 -11.04
C VAL A 218 15.84 -13.06 -11.87
N THR A 219 16.16 -11.94 -11.22
CA THR A 219 16.59 -10.73 -11.94
C THR A 219 17.86 -10.98 -12.76
N ALA A 220 18.86 -11.66 -12.18
CA ALA A 220 20.11 -11.94 -12.90
C ALA A 220 19.86 -12.78 -14.14
N ILE A 221 19.04 -13.83 -14.05
CA ILE A 221 18.70 -14.72 -15.17
C ILE A 221 17.92 -13.93 -16.25
N CYS A 222 16.86 -13.23 -15.86
CA CYS A 222 16.01 -12.48 -16.78
C CYS A 222 16.76 -11.32 -17.43
N TYR A 223 17.67 -10.66 -16.71
CA TYR A 223 18.50 -9.59 -17.25
C TYR A 223 19.46 -10.10 -18.34
N LEU A 224 20.04 -11.28 -18.20
CA LEU A 224 20.87 -11.87 -19.25
C LEU A 224 20.07 -12.02 -20.56
N ILE A 225 18.83 -12.50 -20.49
CA ILE A 225 17.95 -12.63 -21.64
C ILE A 225 17.59 -11.25 -22.21
N PHE A 226 17.26 -10.31 -21.33
CA PHE A 226 16.90 -8.91 -21.67
C PHE A 226 18.03 -8.21 -22.45
N LYS A 227 19.27 -8.38 -22.01
CA LYS A 227 20.45 -7.75 -22.64
C LYS A 227 20.65 -8.18 -24.11
N PHE A 228 20.32 -9.42 -24.44
CA PHE A 228 20.42 -9.94 -25.81
C PHE A 228 19.16 -9.67 -26.65
N THR A 229 18.11 -9.13 -26.05
CA THR A 229 16.84 -8.84 -26.72
C THR A 229 16.80 -7.37 -27.14
N LYS A 230 16.64 -7.09 -28.46
CA LYS A 230 16.56 -5.71 -29.00
C LYS A 230 15.13 -5.18 -29.09
N ASP A 231 14.15 -6.07 -29.28
CA ASP A 231 12.74 -5.69 -29.47
C ASP A 231 12.09 -5.29 -28.12
N CYS A 232 11.55 -4.08 -28.03
CA CYS A 232 10.89 -3.54 -26.84
C CYS A 232 9.72 -4.43 -26.35
N ARG A 233 8.91 -4.97 -27.25
CA ARG A 233 7.79 -5.86 -26.88
C ARG A 233 8.26 -7.13 -26.18
N ARG A 234 9.34 -7.74 -26.68
CA ARG A 234 9.94 -8.93 -26.06
C ARG A 234 10.55 -8.58 -24.69
N ARG A 235 11.13 -7.40 -24.55
CA ARG A 235 11.64 -6.88 -23.27
C ARG A 235 10.52 -6.74 -22.23
N ILE A 236 9.34 -6.24 -22.63
CA ILE A 236 8.15 -6.20 -21.79
C ILE A 236 7.74 -7.61 -21.31
N PHE A 237 7.68 -8.59 -22.24
CA PHE A 237 7.35 -9.96 -21.86
C PHE A 237 8.36 -10.59 -20.90
N ILE A 238 9.65 -10.29 -21.05
CA ILE A 238 10.69 -10.75 -20.12
C ILE A 238 10.45 -10.17 -18.72
N SER A 239 10.10 -8.88 -18.60
CA SER A 239 9.84 -8.25 -17.30
C SER A 239 8.56 -8.77 -16.66
N LEU A 240 7.49 -9.01 -17.42
CA LEU A 240 6.27 -9.65 -16.91
C LEU A 240 6.56 -11.07 -16.40
N PHE A 241 7.31 -11.86 -17.19
CA PHE A 241 7.73 -13.21 -16.80
C PHE A 241 8.60 -13.18 -15.54
N MET A 242 9.50 -12.20 -15.41
CA MET A 242 10.36 -12.05 -14.24
C MET A 242 9.55 -11.87 -12.96
N VAL A 243 8.54 -10.99 -12.97
CA VAL A 243 7.66 -10.77 -11.81
C VAL A 243 6.88 -12.04 -11.47
N ALA A 244 6.26 -12.67 -12.48
CA ALA A 244 5.48 -13.90 -12.30
C ALA A 244 6.34 -15.06 -11.79
N LEU A 245 7.57 -15.21 -12.31
CA LEU A 245 8.50 -16.24 -11.88
C LEU A 245 8.98 -16.01 -10.45
N ALA A 246 9.32 -14.75 -10.09
CA ALA A 246 9.74 -14.41 -8.73
C ALA A 246 8.63 -14.69 -7.72
N TYR A 247 7.40 -14.30 -8.04
CA TYR A 247 6.23 -14.60 -7.23
C TYR A 247 6.00 -16.11 -7.06
N GLY A 248 5.95 -16.86 -8.16
CA GLY A 248 5.70 -18.31 -8.12
C GLY A 248 6.79 -19.09 -7.39
N LEU A 249 8.06 -18.70 -7.50
CA LEU A 249 9.13 -19.30 -6.72
C LEU A 249 9.02 -18.95 -5.23
N CYS A 250 8.63 -17.72 -4.89
CA CYS A 250 8.41 -17.34 -3.50
C CYS A 250 7.25 -18.13 -2.87
N GLU A 251 6.15 -18.32 -3.57
CA GLU A 251 5.05 -19.18 -3.14
C GLU A 251 5.53 -20.62 -2.88
N PHE A 252 6.37 -21.16 -3.77
CA PHE A 252 6.89 -22.52 -3.63
C PHE A 252 7.84 -22.69 -2.42
N PHE A 253 8.58 -21.65 -2.05
CA PHE A 253 9.55 -21.67 -0.94
C PHE A 253 9.03 -21.00 0.34
N ASP A 254 7.75 -20.70 0.44
CA ASP A 254 7.14 -19.99 1.58
C ASP A 254 7.88 -18.67 1.90
N CYS A 255 8.14 -17.85 0.87
CA CYS A 255 8.80 -16.55 0.98
C CYS A 255 7.89 -15.43 0.46
N SER A 256 8.21 -14.16 0.79
CA SER A 256 7.42 -13.01 0.36
C SER A 256 7.60 -12.67 -1.12
N GLY A 257 6.62 -13.00 -1.97
CA GLY A 257 6.59 -12.59 -3.38
C GLY A 257 6.59 -11.06 -3.55
N CYS A 258 6.04 -10.32 -2.60
CA CYS A 258 6.04 -8.86 -2.58
C CYS A 258 7.47 -8.30 -2.46
N ILE A 259 8.26 -8.79 -1.51
CA ILE A 259 9.66 -8.36 -1.33
C ILE A 259 10.50 -8.76 -2.57
N ALA A 260 10.30 -9.97 -3.09
CA ALA A 260 11.02 -10.40 -4.30
C ALA A 260 10.73 -9.50 -5.50
N SER A 261 9.47 -9.08 -5.70
CA SER A 261 9.08 -8.17 -6.78
C SER A 261 9.72 -6.79 -6.66
N VAL A 262 9.81 -6.25 -5.43
CA VAL A 262 10.51 -4.98 -5.16
C VAL A 262 12.00 -5.12 -5.49
N VAL A 263 12.63 -6.21 -5.06
CA VAL A 263 14.05 -6.49 -5.35
C VAL A 263 14.28 -6.60 -6.87
N CYS A 264 13.39 -7.32 -7.57
CA CYS A 264 13.43 -7.42 -9.03
C CYS A 264 13.37 -6.05 -9.70
N GLY A 265 12.41 -5.20 -9.33
CA GLY A 265 12.24 -3.87 -9.91
C GLY A 265 13.44 -2.95 -9.65
N ALA A 266 13.92 -2.89 -8.40
CA ALA A 266 15.05 -2.04 -8.02
C ALA A 266 16.38 -2.46 -8.69
N LEU A 267 16.65 -3.77 -8.77
CA LEU A 267 17.83 -4.28 -9.48
C LEU A 267 17.72 -4.07 -10.99
N PHE A 268 16.55 -4.31 -11.55
CA PHE A 268 16.32 -4.13 -12.96
C PHE A 268 16.44 -2.66 -13.39
N ALA A 269 15.94 -1.72 -12.61
CA ALA A 269 16.14 -0.28 -12.80
C ALA A 269 17.62 0.10 -12.85
N THR A 270 18.44 -0.55 -12.02
CA THR A 270 19.90 -0.35 -11.99
C THR A 270 20.59 -0.82 -13.27
N PHE A 271 20.26 -2.05 -13.68
CA PHE A 271 20.85 -2.64 -14.89
C PHE A 271 20.42 -1.88 -16.13
N ARG A 272 19.18 -1.43 -16.19
CA ARG A 272 18.65 -0.57 -17.26
C ARG A 272 19.38 0.75 -17.35
N GLY A 273 19.62 1.44 -16.24
CA GLY A 273 20.36 2.71 -16.23
C GLY A 273 21.76 2.58 -16.87
N ASN A 274 22.42 1.43 -16.68
CA ASN A 274 23.69 1.13 -17.33
C ASN A 274 23.56 0.92 -18.86
N GLU A 275 22.43 0.37 -19.32
CA GLU A 275 22.17 0.21 -20.77
C GLU A 275 21.72 1.53 -21.42
N GLU A 276 20.99 2.40 -20.74
CA GLU A 276 20.66 3.75 -21.23
C GLU A 276 21.90 4.60 -21.52
N VAL A 277 22.93 4.47 -20.70
CA VAL A 277 24.22 5.15 -20.90
C VAL A 277 24.93 4.63 -22.16
N LYS A 278 24.72 3.36 -22.51
CA LYS A 278 25.39 2.72 -23.66
C LYS A 278 24.65 2.89 -24.99
N HIS A 279 23.33 2.89 -24.99
CA HIS A 279 22.49 2.77 -26.19
C HIS A 279 21.55 3.96 -26.44
N GLY A 280 21.45 4.91 -25.51
CA GLY A 280 20.57 6.09 -25.61
C GLY A 280 19.16 5.88 -25.01
N LYS A 281 18.54 6.98 -24.61
CA LYS A 281 17.25 6.97 -23.87
C LYS A 281 16.05 6.52 -24.72
N MET A 282 16.05 6.77 -26.02
CA MET A 282 14.88 6.61 -26.89
C MET A 282 14.37 5.18 -27.05
N GLU A 283 15.22 4.17 -26.87
CA GLU A 283 14.80 2.77 -27.05
C GLU A 283 14.00 2.18 -25.87
N LEU A 284 13.91 2.89 -24.76
CA LEU A 284 13.28 2.40 -23.52
C LEU A 284 12.04 3.20 -23.10
N GLU A 285 11.67 4.27 -23.81
CA GLU A 285 10.49 5.09 -23.49
C GLU A 285 9.18 4.30 -23.54
N ASP A 286 9.03 3.43 -24.53
CA ASP A 286 7.84 2.56 -24.64
C ASP A 286 7.75 1.56 -23.49
N PHE A 287 8.89 1.04 -23.02
CA PHE A 287 8.96 0.14 -21.90
C PHE A 287 8.54 0.84 -20.59
N ASP A 288 8.99 2.06 -20.38
CA ASP A 288 8.64 2.87 -19.22
C ASP A 288 7.17 3.23 -19.20
N SER A 289 6.67 3.69 -20.35
CA SER A 289 5.27 4.04 -20.54
C SER A 289 4.33 2.85 -20.30
N PHE A 290 4.75 1.64 -20.68
CA PHE A 290 4.00 0.42 -20.39
C PHE A 290 3.85 0.20 -18.89
N TRP A 291 4.96 0.21 -18.13
CA TRP A 291 4.90 -0.03 -16.68
C TRP A 291 4.19 1.08 -15.92
N GLU A 292 4.32 2.33 -16.38
CA GLU A 292 3.55 3.45 -15.82
C GLU A 292 2.04 3.28 -16.05
N THR A 293 1.65 2.83 -17.24
CA THR A 293 0.24 2.59 -17.57
C THR A 293 -0.34 1.45 -16.74
N ILE A 294 0.41 0.35 -16.59
CA ILE A 294 -0.01 -0.79 -15.76
C ILE A 294 -0.17 -0.38 -14.30
N ASP A 295 0.79 0.34 -13.73
CA ASP A 295 0.73 0.82 -12.35
C ASP A 295 -0.50 1.73 -12.12
N ASN A 296 -0.71 2.71 -13.00
CA ASN A 296 -1.85 3.61 -12.92
C ASN A 296 -3.19 2.87 -13.06
N LEU A 297 -3.27 1.87 -13.95
CA LEU A 297 -4.48 1.06 -14.15
C LEU A 297 -4.79 0.23 -12.89
N LEU A 298 -3.80 -0.49 -12.37
CA LEU A 298 -3.99 -1.36 -11.21
C LEU A 298 -4.35 -0.56 -9.96
N ASN A 299 -3.68 0.58 -9.73
CA ASN A 299 -4.01 1.51 -8.66
C ASN A 299 -5.42 2.07 -8.83
N SER A 300 -5.82 2.44 -10.05
CA SER A 300 -7.18 2.97 -10.31
C SER A 300 -8.26 1.94 -9.98
N ILE A 301 -8.08 0.70 -10.42
CA ILE A 301 -8.99 -0.42 -10.10
C ILE A 301 -9.07 -0.59 -8.58
N LEU A 302 -7.94 -0.57 -7.89
CA LEU A 302 -7.84 -0.70 -6.45
C LEU A 302 -8.66 0.38 -5.73
N TYR A 303 -8.46 1.66 -6.04
CA TYR A 303 -9.18 2.77 -5.39
C TYR A 303 -10.68 2.73 -5.66
N VAL A 304 -11.11 2.32 -6.85
CA VAL A 304 -12.54 2.14 -7.16
C VAL A 304 -13.16 1.03 -6.32
N ILE A 305 -12.51 -0.13 -6.24
CA ILE A 305 -13.01 -1.26 -5.43
C ILE A 305 -13.05 -0.88 -3.95
N LEU A 306 -12.03 -0.17 -3.45
CA LEU A 306 -12.00 0.34 -2.08
C LEU A 306 -13.22 1.24 -1.79
N GLY A 307 -13.46 2.20 -2.66
CA GLY A 307 -14.59 3.12 -2.50
C GLY A 307 -15.94 2.39 -2.52
N LEU A 308 -16.15 1.46 -3.45
CA LEU A 308 -17.39 0.68 -3.54
C LEU A 308 -17.61 -0.22 -2.30
N SER A 309 -16.56 -0.75 -1.73
CA SER A 309 -16.62 -1.65 -0.58
C SER A 309 -16.92 -0.94 0.75
N PHE A 310 -16.69 0.38 0.83
CA PHE A 310 -16.86 1.17 2.06
C PHE A 310 -18.27 1.12 2.65
N ILE A 311 -19.30 0.94 1.83
CA ILE A 311 -20.70 0.94 2.28
C ILE A 311 -21.03 -0.23 3.21
N ARG A 312 -20.32 -1.35 3.09
CA ARG A 312 -20.54 -2.50 4.00
C ARG A 312 -20.33 -2.15 5.47
N ILE A 313 -19.50 -1.13 5.76
CA ILE A 313 -19.13 -0.75 7.13
C ILE A 313 -20.22 0.06 7.82
N LEU A 314 -20.92 0.92 7.06
CA LEU A 314 -21.97 1.80 7.60
C LEU A 314 -23.15 1.02 8.22
N GLN A 315 -23.25 -0.27 7.97
CA GLN A 315 -24.31 -1.14 8.48
C GLN A 315 -24.04 -1.71 9.89
N MET A 316 -22.88 -1.39 10.50
CA MET A 316 -22.46 -1.95 11.79
C MET A 316 -22.19 -0.85 12.84
N PRO A 317 -23.19 -0.44 13.69
CA PRO A 317 -23.03 0.67 14.63
C PRO A 317 -21.87 0.52 15.62
N ARG A 318 -21.58 -0.69 16.09
CA ARG A 318 -20.44 -0.96 17.01
C ARG A 318 -19.09 -0.69 16.33
N VAL A 319 -18.98 -0.96 15.02
CA VAL A 319 -17.74 -0.73 14.25
C VAL A 319 -17.45 0.76 14.11
N ILE A 320 -18.47 1.62 14.05
CA ILE A 320 -18.28 3.08 13.91
C ILE A 320 -17.51 3.66 15.10
N LEU A 321 -17.92 3.32 16.34
CA LEU A 321 -17.23 3.81 17.56
C LEU A 321 -15.80 3.28 17.62
N LEU A 322 -15.61 1.98 17.37
CA LEU A 322 -14.28 1.36 17.36
C LEU A 322 -13.40 1.90 16.24
N SER A 323 -13.97 2.32 15.11
CA SER A 323 -13.24 2.95 14.03
C SER A 323 -12.60 4.28 14.43
N VAL A 324 -13.29 5.09 15.24
CA VAL A 324 -12.69 6.33 15.76
C VAL A 324 -11.48 6.01 16.64
N VAL A 325 -11.60 5.03 17.51
CA VAL A 325 -10.50 4.56 18.36
C VAL A 325 -9.34 4.02 17.51
N ALA A 326 -9.65 3.22 16.50
CA ALA A 326 -8.66 2.65 15.59
C ALA A 326 -7.91 3.73 14.78
N ILE A 327 -8.61 4.78 14.31
CA ILE A 327 -7.99 5.94 13.64
C ILE A 327 -7.04 6.68 14.60
N LEU A 328 -7.44 6.90 15.85
CA LEU A 328 -6.58 7.54 16.85
C LEU A 328 -5.34 6.67 17.15
N CYS A 329 -5.53 5.36 17.36
CA CYS A 329 -4.43 4.42 17.56
C CYS A 329 -3.47 4.41 16.36
N ASN A 330 -3.99 4.45 15.12
CA ASN A 330 -3.17 4.50 13.91
C ASN A 330 -2.35 5.79 13.85
N THR A 331 -2.98 6.93 14.07
CA THR A 331 -2.30 8.23 13.99
C THR A 331 -1.22 8.37 15.07
N LEU A 332 -1.53 7.99 16.32
CA LEU A 332 -0.58 8.02 17.43
C LEU A 332 0.53 6.97 17.27
N GLY A 333 0.19 5.76 16.82
CA GLY A 333 1.15 4.70 16.56
C GLY A 333 2.12 5.09 15.45
N ARG A 334 1.63 5.70 14.36
CA ARG A 334 2.45 6.22 13.27
C ARG A 334 3.34 7.37 13.74
N ALA A 335 2.80 8.34 14.48
CA ALA A 335 3.60 9.43 15.03
C ALA A 335 4.73 8.93 15.95
N GLY A 336 4.41 7.99 16.84
CA GLY A 336 5.40 7.39 17.73
C GLY A 336 6.47 6.60 17.00
N SER A 337 6.10 5.80 16.00
CA SER A 337 7.05 4.99 15.23
C SER A 337 7.97 5.87 14.37
N VAL A 338 7.45 6.88 13.69
CA VAL A 338 8.26 7.84 12.91
C VAL A 338 9.20 8.59 13.84
N PHE A 339 8.69 9.16 14.95
CA PHE A 339 9.52 9.90 15.90
C PHE A 339 10.67 9.04 16.46
N SER A 340 10.36 7.82 16.91
CA SER A 340 11.36 6.88 17.41
C SER A 340 12.42 6.54 16.34
N SER A 341 11.99 6.39 15.09
CA SER A 341 12.87 6.08 13.97
C SER A 341 13.85 7.21 13.64
N THR A 342 13.47 8.49 13.90
CA THR A 342 14.37 9.63 13.65
C THR A 342 15.69 9.56 14.46
N PHE A 343 15.71 8.86 15.59
CA PHE A 343 16.93 8.72 16.39
C PHE A 343 17.98 7.81 15.72
N LEU A 344 17.54 6.87 14.86
CA LEU A 344 18.45 5.96 14.16
C LEU A 344 18.79 6.44 12.74
N MET A 345 18.08 7.43 12.20
CA MET A 345 18.37 7.98 10.86
C MET A 345 19.67 8.79 10.83
N GLY A 346 20.08 9.34 11.97
CA GLY A 346 21.19 10.29 12.04
C GLY A 346 20.78 11.68 11.54
N LYS A 347 21.39 12.18 10.47
CA LYS A 347 21.02 13.46 9.87
C LYS A 347 19.79 13.28 9.00
N LEU A 348 18.72 14.04 9.27
CA LEU A 348 17.49 14.00 8.50
C LEU A 348 17.69 14.67 7.12
N PRO A 349 17.00 14.19 6.06
CA PRO A 349 17.03 14.80 4.75
C PRO A 349 16.61 16.28 4.81
N ASP A 350 17.16 17.09 3.92
CA ASP A 350 16.85 18.52 3.77
C ASP A 350 16.87 19.35 5.08
N ASN A 351 17.69 18.90 6.06
CA ASN A 351 17.84 19.55 7.37
C ASN A 351 16.53 19.74 8.16
N TYR A 352 15.53 18.90 7.92
CA TYR A 352 14.34 18.89 8.74
C TYR A 352 14.68 18.64 10.20
N ASN A 353 13.96 19.30 11.12
CA ASN A 353 13.99 18.95 12.53
C ASN A 353 13.08 17.72 12.79
N LYS A 354 13.34 16.99 13.90
CA LYS A 354 12.60 15.76 14.22
C LYS A 354 11.09 15.95 14.33
N PRO A 355 10.54 17.00 14.99
CA PRO A 355 9.10 17.21 15.08
C PRO A 355 8.43 17.48 13.71
N ASP A 356 9.03 18.34 12.88
CA ASP A 356 8.45 18.68 11.57
C ASP A 356 8.54 17.49 10.60
N PHE A 357 9.65 16.73 10.63
CA PHE A 357 9.79 15.48 9.91
C PHE A 357 8.73 14.45 10.36
N THR A 358 8.57 14.27 11.67
CA THR A 358 7.56 13.35 12.22
C THR A 358 6.15 13.76 11.80
N LEU A 359 5.83 15.03 11.86
CA LEU A 359 4.51 15.52 11.46
C LEU A 359 4.24 15.28 9.98
N LEU A 360 5.23 15.57 9.10
CA LEU A 360 5.11 15.38 7.66
C LEU A 360 4.93 13.89 7.31
N PHE A 361 5.76 13.00 7.86
CA PHE A 361 5.71 11.56 7.58
C PHE A 361 4.52 10.85 8.25
N THR A 362 4.02 11.39 9.35
CA THR A 362 2.76 10.90 9.97
C THR A 362 1.56 11.26 9.10
N TRP A 363 1.49 12.51 8.64
CA TRP A 363 0.35 12.99 7.86
C TRP A 363 0.39 12.54 6.41
N GLY A 364 1.59 12.41 5.82
CA GLY A 364 1.81 11.90 4.46
C GLY A 364 1.77 10.37 4.34
N GLY A 365 1.77 9.64 5.46
CA GLY A 365 1.68 8.18 5.49
C GLY A 365 0.25 7.67 5.31
N LEU A 366 -0.33 7.90 4.14
CA LEU A 366 -1.68 7.44 3.80
C LEU A 366 -1.71 5.90 3.78
N LYS A 367 -2.90 5.32 3.88
CA LYS A 367 -3.08 3.86 3.83
C LYS A 367 -3.74 3.46 2.53
N GLY A 368 -3.21 2.40 1.92
CA GLY A 368 -3.67 1.91 0.62
C GLY A 368 -4.48 0.62 0.70
N GLY A 369 -4.70 0.03 -0.47
CA GLY A 369 -5.50 -1.19 -0.62
C GLY A 369 -4.89 -2.44 -0.04
N LEU A 370 -3.57 -2.50 0.10
CA LEU A 370 -2.90 -3.62 0.77
C LEU A 370 -3.43 -3.85 2.18
N CYS A 371 -3.69 -2.78 2.94
CA CYS A 371 -4.26 -2.90 4.29
C CYS A 371 -5.59 -3.67 4.27
N ILE A 372 -6.45 -3.39 3.28
CA ILE A 372 -7.75 -4.03 3.19
C ILE A 372 -7.63 -5.48 2.71
N ALA A 373 -6.74 -5.75 1.74
CA ALA A 373 -6.47 -7.12 1.31
C ALA A 373 -5.99 -8.00 2.47
N LEU A 374 -5.04 -7.50 3.27
CA LEU A 374 -4.57 -8.21 4.47
C LEU A 374 -5.66 -8.37 5.53
N ALA A 375 -6.53 -7.35 5.71
CA ALA A 375 -7.67 -7.49 6.62
C ALA A 375 -8.66 -8.56 6.13
N MET A 376 -8.92 -8.64 4.83
CA MET A 376 -9.81 -9.65 4.25
C MET A 376 -9.24 -11.06 4.40
N SER A 377 -7.92 -11.25 4.29
CA SER A 377 -7.27 -12.56 4.45
C SER A 377 -7.37 -13.14 5.88
N THR A 378 -7.78 -12.34 6.86
CA THR A 378 -8.01 -12.82 8.23
C THR A 378 -9.32 -13.60 8.41
N PHE A 379 -10.20 -13.65 7.40
CA PHE A 379 -11.52 -14.30 7.49
C PHE A 379 -11.45 -15.75 7.95
N SER A 380 -10.47 -16.52 7.45
CA SER A 380 -10.31 -17.93 7.81
C SER A 380 -9.69 -18.17 9.20
N MET A 381 -9.16 -17.12 9.85
CA MET A 381 -8.42 -17.23 11.10
C MET A 381 -9.20 -16.74 12.32
N LEU A 382 -10.15 -15.85 12.12
CA LEU A 382 -10.88 -15.11 13.16
C LEU A 382 -12.33 -15.55 13.25
N THR A 383 -12.98 -15.24 14.36
CA THR A 383 -14.43 -15.34 14.48
C THR A 383 -15.11 -14.27 13.61
N ASN A 384 -16.37 -14.48 13.27
CA ASN A 384 -17.12 -13.53 12.42
C ASN A 384 -17.14 -12.10 13.04
N GLU A 385 -17.26 -11.97 14.35
CA GLU A 385 -17.27 -10.67 15.03
C GLU A 385 -15.89 -9.99 14.96
N GLU A 386 -14.82 -10.71 15.28
CA GLU A 386 -13.44 -10.21 15.23
C GLU A 386 -13.06 -9.77 13.83
N TYR A 387 -13.39 -10.59 12.81
CA TYR A 387 -13.16 -10.28 11.40
C TYR A 387 -13.85 -8.98 10.99
N HIS A 388 -15.13 -8.83 11.29
CA HIS A 388 -15.89 -7.63 10.92
C HIS A 388 -15.38 -6.37 11.61
N ILE A 389 -14.90 -6.47 12.85
CA ILE A 389 -14.30 -5.35 13.56
C ILE A 389 -12.97 -4.95 12.89
N ILE A 390 -12.07 -5.91 12.65
CA ILE A 390 -10.77 -5.64 12.02
C ILE A 390 -10.97 -5.05 10.63
N LEU A 391 -11.80 -5.68 9.80
CA LEU A 391 -12.07 -5.22 8.45
C LEU A 391 -12.70 -3.83 8.45
N GLY A 392 -13.72 -3.59 9.26
CA GLY A 392 -14.40 -2.31 9.32
C GLY A 392 -13.50 -1.18 9.84
N CYS A 393 -12.71 -1.42 10.88
CA CYS A 393 -11.72 -0.46 11.37
C CYS A 393 -10.63 -0.18 10.33
N THR A 394 -10.17 -1.20 9.60
CA THR A 394 -9.19 -1.03 8.51
C THR A 394 -9.74 -0.12 7.41
N TYR A 395 -10.97 -0.35 6.96
CA TYR A 395 -11.61 0.53 5.99
C TYR A 395 -11.71 1.98 6.50
N ALA A 396 -12.13 2.16 7.75
CA ALA A 396 -12.24 3.49 8.33
C ALA A 396 -10.89 4.22 8.39
N ILE A 397 -9.80 3.51 8.74
CA ILE A 397 -8.45 4.04 8.74
C ILE A 397 -8.02 4.43 7.32
N VAL A 398 -8.21 3.54 6.34
CA VAL A 398 -7.85 3.81 4.93
C VAL A 398 -8.64 5.01 4.41
N PHE A 399 -9.95 5.05 4.66
CA PHE A 399 -10.79 6.16 4.23
C PHE A 399 -10.38 7.49 4.89
N PHE A 400 -10.15 7.50 6.21
CA PHE A 400 -9.71 8.69 6.93
C PHE A 400 -8.36 9.19 6.42
N THR A 401 -7.40 8.30 6.24
CA THR A 401 -6.06 8.70 5.80
C THR A 401 -6.08 9.19 4.36
N THR A 402 -6.72 8.50 3.44
CA THR A 402 -6.75 8.89 2.02
C THR A 402 -7.54 10.19 1.81
N ILE A 403 -8.71 10.34 2.43
CA ILE A 403 -9.54 11.52 2.21
C ILE A 403 -9.14 12.66 3.16
N ILE A 404 -9.19 12.45 4.48
CA ILE A 404 -9.00 13.55 5.42
C ILE A 404 -7.53 13.99 5.47
N GLN A 405 -6.60 13.06 5.65
CA GLN A 405 -5.18 13.41 5.64
C GLN A 405 -4.75 13.85 4.24
N GLY A 406 -5.15 13.13 3.17
CA GLY A 406 -4.83 13.48 1.80
C GLY A 406 -5.27 14.91 1.43
N LEU A 407 -6.50 15.34 1.74
CA LEU A 407 -6.99 16.69 1.48
C LEU A 407 -6.32 17.77 2.36
N THR A 408 -5.81 17.39 3.53
CA THR A 408 -5.23 18.33 4.49
C THR A 408 -3.70 18.34 4.50
N VAL A 409 -3.03 17.39 3.84
CA VAL A 409 -1.57 17.27 3.81
C VAL A 409 -0.88 18.54 3.31
N LYS A 410 -1.46 19.23 2.32
CA LYS A 410 -1.00 20.55 1.84
C LYS A 410 -0.91 21.57 2.98
N LYS A 411 -1.97 21.70 3.77
CA LYS A 411 -2.01 22.68 4.88
C LYS A 411 -0.94 22.38 5.93
N VAL A 412 -0.72 21.10 6.22
CA VAL A 412 0.32 20.66 7.16
C VAL A 412 1.70 21.02 6.61
N TYR A 413 1.96 20.74 5.33
CA TYR A 413 3.23 21.07 4.68
C TYR A 413 3.51 22.58 4.66
N GLU A 414 2.51 23.41 4.28
CA GLU A 414 2.63 24.88 4.30
C GLU A 414 2.92 25.41 5.72
N GLY A 415 2.31 24.82 6.75
CA GLY A 415 2.58 25.15 8.15
C GLY A 415 4.02 24.82 8.58
N ILE A 416 4.56 23.69 8.11
CA ILE A 416 5.96 23.29 8.34
C ILE A 416 6.91 24.27 7.64
N THR A 417 6.68 24.54 6.36
CA THR A 417 7.53 25.43 5.55
C THR A 417 7.59 26.85 6.14
N LYS A 418 6.47 27.39 6.59
CA LYS A 418 6.44 28.70 7.29
C LYS A 418 7.30 28.69 8.55
N ARG A 419 7.26 27.63 9.36
CA ARG A 419 8.10 27.50 10.57
C ARG A 419 9.57 27.36 10.25
N MET A 420 9.92 26.65 9.19
CA MET A 420 11.32 26.51 8.75
C MET A 420 11.88 27.84 8.27
N ASN A 421 11.13 28.58 7.45
CA ASN A 421 11.54 29.88 6.93
C ASN A 421 11.69 30.94 8.04
N SER A 422 10.78 30.97 9.03
CA SER A 422 10.89 31.89 10.17
C SER A 422 12.11 31.64 11.05
N LYS A 423 12.61 30.41 11.13
CA LYS A 423 13.85 30.07 11.85
C LYS A 423 15.13 30.37 11.06
N ALA A 424 15.04 30.48 9.73
CA ALA A 424 16.19 30.83 8.88
C ALA A 424 16.41 32.33 8.79
N THR A 425 15.39 33.14 9.13
CA THR A 425 15.44 34.64 9.07
C THR A 425 15.61 35.29 10.43
N GLY A 426 15.58 34.57 11.53
CA GLY A 426 15.88 35.04 12.89
C GLY A 426 17.14 34.40 13.44
#